data_769762f8514709ee8762205142191159
#
_entry.id   769762f8514709ee8762205142191159
#
_cell.length_a   1.000
_cell.length_b   1.000
_cell.length_c   1.000
_cell.angle_alpha   90.00
_cell.angle_beta   90.00
_cell.angle_gamma   90.00
#
_symmetry.space_group_name_H-M   'P 1'
#
loop_
_entity.id
_entity.type
_entity.pdbx_description
1 polymer ?
#
loop_
_entity_poly.entity_id
_entity_poly.type
_entity_poly.pdbx_seq_one_letter_code
_entity_poly.pdbx_strand_id
1 'polypeptide(L)'
;MKRLLITFTIILAVMTIWMGCSKLSTSRSKDFTHTGCASATRAVSFYGDEPSLLTLKYENGELRVTHTNAMLNCAIKERGLTCKAYVEGDEIHYYVDYEKKSDLEADCICTVEKMSSLITNLQEGEEYTFKYSCLDRNYKPFTLTFNKGLLQIIDTATL
;
A
#
# COMPACT_ATOMS: atom_id res chain seq x y z
N MET A 1 -35.88 21.86 -39.17
CA MET A 1 -35.91 21.82 -37.70
C MET A 1 -35.69 20.40 -37.13
N LYS A 2 -36.38 19.34 -37.61
CA LYS A 2 -36.20 17.97 -37.08
C LYS A 2 -34.78 17.39 -37.21
N ARG A 3 -34.06 17.69 -38.32
CA ARG A 3 -32.69 17.19 -38.53
C ARG A 3 -31.66 17.85 -37.63
N LEU A 4 -31.87 19.10 -37.21
CA LEU A 4 -31.00 19.82 -36.31
C LEU A 4 -31.09 19.29 -34.85
N LEU A 5 -32.31 18.87 -34.45
CA LEU A 5 -32.54 18.29 -33.12
C LEU A 5 -31.84 16.92 -32.94
N ILE A 6 -31.86 16.10 -34.01
CA ILE A 6 -31.25 14.75 -33.96
C ILE A 6 -29.71 14.84 -33.86
N THR A 7 -29.08 15.78 -34.57
CA THR A 7 -27.65 15.99 -34.48
C THR A 7 -27.20 16.50 -33.11
N PHE A 8 -28.03 17.34 -32.46
CA PHE A 8 -27.72 17.85 -31.12
C PHE A 8 -27.81 16.77 -30.04
N THR A 9 -28.80 15.87 -30.14
CA THR A 9 -28.95 14.74 -29.20
C THR A 9 -27.82 13.72 -29.34
N ILE A 10 -27.30 13.48 -30.54
CA ILE A 10 -26.17 12.55 -30.76
C ILE A 10 -24.88 13.14 -30.19
N ILE A 11 -24.63 14.45 -30.35
CA ILE A 11 -23.46 15.12 -29.80
C ILE A 11 -23.49 15.13 -28.27
N LEU A 12 -24.67 15.33 -27.65
CA LEU A 12 -24.82 15.27 -26.20
C LEU A 12 -24.58 13.85 -25.65
N ALA A 13 -25.04 12.82 -26.34
CA ALA A 13 -24.83 11.42 -25.96
C ALA A 13 -23.35 10.99 -26.08
N VAL A 14 -22.63 11.49 -27.08
CA VAL A 14 -21.20 11.22 -27.25
C VAL A 14 -20.36 11.93 -26.18
N MET A 15 -20.76 13.14 -25.75
CA MET A 15 -20.04 13.85 -24.67
C MET A 15 -20.21 13.17 -23.30
N THR A 16 -21.32 12.48 -23.04
CA THR A 16 -21.52 11.77 -21.77
C THR A 16 -20.70 10.48 -21.67
N ILE A 17 -20.33 9.86 -22.80
CA ILE A 17 -19.49 8.65 -22.82
C ILE A 17 -18.00 8.98 -22.55
N TRP A 18 -17.56 10.21 -22.81
CA TRP A 18 -16.16 10.63 -22.59
C TRP A 18 -15.88 11.15 -21.18
N MET A 19 -16.89 11.29 -20.33
CA MET A 19 -16.70 11.63 -18.90
C MET A 19 -16.46 10.43 -18.00
N GLY A 20 -16.27 9.24 -18.53
CA GLY A 20 -15.65 8.10 -17.85
C GLY A 20 -14.13 8.34 -17.70
N CYS A 21 -13.75 9.48 -17.12
CA CYS A 21 -12.38 9.73 -16.71
C CYS A 21 -12.06 8.74 -15.60
N SER A 22 -11.32 7.68 -15.92
CA SER A 22 -10.66 6.84 -14.94
C SER A 22 -10.00 7.79 -13.92
N LYS A 23 -10.46 7.76 -12.68
CA LYS A 23 -9.84 8.45 -11.55
C LYS A 23 -8.47 7.81 -11.32
N LEU A 24 -7.49 8.18 -12.12
CA LEU A 24 -6.10 7.90 -11.83
C LEU A 24 -5.69 8.86 -10.69
N SER A 25 -6.16 8.55 -9.49
CA SER A 25 -5.76 9.25 -8.29
C SER A 25 -4.35 8.77 -7.94
N THR A 26 -3.33 9.48 -8.39
CA THR A 26 -1.95 9.25 -7.97
C THR A 26 -1.82 9.68 -6.51
N SER A 27 -2.30 8.84 -5.62
CA SER A 27 -2.05 8.96 -4.19
C SER A 27 -0.59 8.52 -3.97
N ARG A 28 0.24 9.44 -3.48
CA ARG A 28 1.61 9.09 -3.08
C ARG A 28 1.57 8.70 -1.61
N SER A 29 2.32 7.64 -1.25
CA SER A 29 2.61 7.41 0.16
C SER A 29 3.34 8.65 0.70
N LYS A 30 2.79 9.22 1.76
CA LYS A 30 3.40 10.33 2.49
C LYS A 30 4.01 9.80 3.78
N ASP A 31 5.02 10.49 4.25
CA ASP A 31 5.57 10.30 5.60
C ASP A 31 5.99 8.84 5.90
N PHE A 32 6.64 8.19 4.92
CA PHE A 32 7.19 6.86 5.16
C PHE A 32 8.31 6.95 6.19
N THR A 33 8.18 6.18 7.25
CA THR A 33 9.17 6.08 8.34
C THR A 33 9.42 4.62 8.68
N HIS A 34 10.63 4.30 9.11
CA HIS A 34 10.97 2.98 9.63
C HIS A 34 12.03 3.06 10.73
N THR A 35 12.05 2.08 11.62
CA THR A 35 12.99 2.03 12.76
C THR A 35 14.38 1.52 12.38
N GLY A 36 14.55 1.03 11.15
CA GLY A 36 15.77 0.32 10.76
C GLY A 36 15.82 -1.11 11.33
N CYS A 37 16.95 -1.81 11.13
CA CYS A 37 17.20 -3.11 11.72
C CYS A 37 17.42 -2.99 13.23
N ALA A 38 16.56 -3.56 14.03
CA ALA A 38 16.91 -3.95 15.39
C ALA A 38 17.97 -5.08 15.31
N SER A 39 18.85 -5.18 16.26
CA SER A 39 20.02 -6.09 16.31
C SER A 39 20.00 -7.28 15.34
N ALA A 40 20.97 -7.32 14.41
CA ALA A 40 21.15 -8.44 13.51
C ALA A 40 21.51 -9.69 14.34
N THR A 41 20.57 -10.56 14.59
CA THR A 41 20.85 -11.90 15.08
C THR A 41 21.31 -12.73 13.89
N ARG A 42 22.59 -13.14 13.88
CA ARG A 42 23.04 -14.22 13.01
C ARG A 42 22.13 -15.42 13.26
N ALA A 43 21.39 -15.77 12.24
CA ALA A 43 20.57 -16.98 12.10
C ALA A 43 20.60 -17.91 13.32
N VAL A 44 19.68 -17.80 14.25
CA VAL A 44 19.17 -18.93 15.06
C VAL A 44 18.00 -18.50 15.96
N SER A 45 16.99 -17.88 15.47
CA SER A 45 15.62 -18.25 15.85
C SER A 45 14.70 -17.78 14.75
N PHE A 46 14.20 -18.71 14.02
CA PHE A 46 13.25 -18.52 12.93
C PHE A 46 11.88 -17.98 13.40
N TYR A 47 11.77 -17.70 14.69
CA TYR A 47 10.58 -17.15 15.32
C TYR A 47 11.02 -16.10 16.33
N GLY A 48 10.99 -14.84 15.93
CA GLY A 48 10.81 -13.78 16.92
C GLY A 48 9.51 -14.09 17.65
N ASP A 49 9.50 -13.98 18.99
CA ASP A 49 8.32 -14.31 19.81
C ASP A 49 7.09 -13.42 19.51
N GLU A 50 7.26 -12.40 18.68
CA GLU A 50 6.21 -11.45 18.32
C GLU A 50 5.78 -11.60 16.85
N PRO A 51 4.45 -11.67 16.59
CA PRO A 51 3.92 -11.81 15.26
C PRO A 51 4.24 -10.57 14.39
N SER A 52 4.45 -10.80 13.11
CA SER A 52 4.56 -9.75 12.10
C SER A 52 3.17 -9.28 11.73
N LEU A 53 2.82 -8.03 12.05
CA LEU A 53 1.46 -7.52 11.92
C LEU A 53 1.37 -6.35 10.95
N LEU A 54 0.38 -6.42 10.07
CA LEU A 54 -0.05 -5.30 9.22
C LEU A 54 -1.26 -4.64 9.87
N THR A 55 -1.11 -3.39 10.29
CA THR A 55 -2.18 -2.58 10.87
C THR A 55 -2.62 -1.51 9.89
N LEU A 56 -3.92 -1.46 9.61
CA LEU A 56 -4.58 -0.51 8.74
C LEU A 56 -5.55 0.32 9.57
N LYS A 57 -5.30 1.62 9.68
CA LYS A 57 -6.17 2.56 10.40
C LYS A 57 -6.65 3.63 9.43
N TYR A 58 -7.96 3.70 9.21
CA TYR A 58 -8.57 4.73 8.37
C TYR A 58 -9.27 5.80 9.22
N GLU A 59 -8.97 7.05 8.91
CA GLU A 59 -9.57 8.19 9.58
C GLU A 59 -9.52 9.43 8.67
N ASN A 60 -10.65 10.11 8.51
CA ASN A 60 -10.77 11.38 7.77
C ASN A 60 -10.19 11.36 6.33
N GLY A 61 -10.44 10.29 5.57
CA GLY A 61 -9.95 10.16 4.19
C GLY A 61 -8.50 9.71 4.06
N GLU A 62 -7.86 9.38 5.18
CA GLU A 62 -6.47 8.95 5.24
C GLU A 62 -6.35 7.52 5.79
N LEU A 63 -5.59 6.68 5.12
CA LEU A 63 -5.24 5.33 5.58
C LEU A 63 -3.79 5.32 6.07
N ARG A 64 -3.62 5.11 7.36
CA ARG A 64 -2.31 4.79 7.94
C ARG A 64 -2.06 3.29 7.82
N VAL A 65 -1.00 2.96 7.12
CA VAL A 65 -0.50 1.58 6.99
C VAL A 65 0.72 1.45 7.90
N THR A 66 0.70 0.46 8.79
CA THR A 66 1.83 0.18 9.69
C THR A 66 2.12 -1.31 9.63
N HIS A 67 3.37 -1.67 9.35
CA HIS A 67 3.87 -3.05 9.45
C HIS A 67 4.84 -3.12 10.63
N THR A 68 4.55 -3.97 11.60
CA THR A 68 5.40 -4.19 12.78
C THR A 68 6.07 -5.56 12.71
N ASN A 69 7.27 -5.65 13.27
CA ASN A 69 8.09 -6.87 13.33
C ASN A 69 8.34 -7.53 11.97
N ALA A 70 8.59 -6.70 10.95
CA ALA A 70 8.92 -7.20 9.62
C ALA A 70 10.31 -7.82 9.60
N MET A 71 10.41 -9.08 9.19
CA MET A 71 11.69 -9.78 9.02
C MET A 71 12.23 -9.52 7.61
N LEU A 72 13.29 -8.74 7.49
CA LEU A 72 13.89 -8.30 6.23
C LEU A 72 15.38 -8.66 6.17
N ASN A 73 15.93 -8.69 4.96
CA ASN A 73 17.35 -8.87 4.76
C ASN A 73 18.13 -7.68 5.34
N CYS A 74 19.26 -7.93 6.01
CA CYS A 74 20.08 -6.88 6.62
C CYS A 74 20.65 -5.86 5.62
N ALA A 75 20.58 -6.13 4.33
CA ALA A 75 20.97 -5.19 3.27
C ALA A 75 20.25 -3.85 3.37
N ILE A 76 19.10 -3.77 4.07
CA ILE A 76 18.37 -2.53 4.33
C ILE A 76 19.21 -1.48 5.07
N LYS A 77 20.25 -1.88 5.82
CA LYS A 77 21.16 -0.95 6.50
C LYS A 77 21.90 -0.04 5.53
N GLU A 78 22.26 -0.57 4.38
CA GLU A 78 23.03 0.14 3.36
C GLU A 78 22.15 0.63 2.20
N ARG A 79 21.13 -0.15 1.86
CA ARG A 79 20.24 0.14 0.73
C ARG A 79 19.09 1.08 1.11
N GLY A 80 18.75 1.18 2.41
CA GLY A 80 17.58 1.92 2.88
C GLY A 80 16.27 1.26 2.44
N LEU A 81 15.16 1.82 2.90
CA LEU A 81 13.81 1.43 2.48
C LEU A 81 13.04 2.63 1.96
N THR A 82 12.22 2.40 0.96
CA THR A 82 11.26 3.37 0.43
C THR A 82 9.89 2.75 0.32
N CYS A 83 8.86 3.58 0.34
CA CYS A 83 7.49 3.13 0.16
C CYS A 83 6.83 3.87 -1.00
N LYS A 84 6.12 3.14 -1.83
CA LYS A 84 5.27 3.66 -2.89
C LYS A 84 3.86 3.14 -2.70
N ALA A 85 2.88 4.03 -2.79
CA ALA A 85 1.48 3.64 -2.81
C ALA A 85 0.74 4.44 -3.87
N TYR A 86 -0.18 3.78 -4.57
CA TYR A 86 -1.09 4.42 -5.51
C TYR A 86 -2.43 3.69 -5.50
N VAL A 87 -3.46 4.41 -5.93
CA VAL A 87 -4.81 3.89 -6.06
C VAL A 87 -5.16 3.84 -7.53
N GLU A 88 -5.59 2.68 -8.00
CA GLU A 88 -6.04 2.44 -9.37
C GLU A 88 -7.44 1.82 -9.33
N GLY A 89 -8.46 2.64 -9.65
CA GLY A 89 -9.85 2.23 -9.48
C GLY A 89 -10.18 1.94 -8.02
N ASP A 90 -10.55 0.70 -7.73
CA ASP A 90 -10.83 0.15 -6.41
C ASP A 90 -9.66 -0.64 -5.80
N GLU A 91 -8.48 -0.54 -6.40
CA GLU A 91 -7.28 -1.22 -5.92
C GLU A 91 -6.28 -0.23 -5.28
N ILE A 92 -5.81 -0.56 -4.10
CA ILE A 92 -4.70 0.13 -3.44
C ILE A 92 -3.46 -0.75 -3.58
N HIS A 93 -2.46 -0.23 -4.26
CA HIS A 93 -1.16 -0.85 -4.42
C HIS A 93 -0.19 -0.23 -3.44
N TYR A 94 0.38 -1.03 -2.55
CA TYR A 94 1.30 -0.60 -1.50
C TYR A 94 2.58 -1.43 -1.56
N TYR A 95 3.71 -0.77 -1.86
CA TYR A 95 5.01 -1.41 -2.05
C TYR A 95 6.04 -0.81 -1.11
N VAL A 96 6.70 -1.66 -0.36
CA VAL A 96 7.95 -1.33 0.35
C VAL A 96 9.09 -1.97 -0.40
N ASP A 97 10.07 -1.17 -0.81
CA ASP A 97 11.19 -1.61 -1.62
C ASP A 97 12.50 -0.98 -1.12
N TYR A 98 13.62 -1.42 -1.65
CA TYR A 98 14.90 -0.77 -1.39
C TYR A 98 14.93 0.64 -2.00
N GLU A 99 15.48 1.59 -1.26
CA GLU A 99 15.70 2.95 -1.76
C GLU A 99 16.80 2.98 -2.81
N LYS A 100 17.93 2.28 -2.52
CA LYS A 100 19.06 2.20 -3.44
C LYS A 100 19.05 0.87 -4.17
N LYS A 101 19.14 0.93 -5.52
CA LYS A 101 19.35 -0.26 -6.34
C LYS A 101 20.80 -0.73 -6.17
N SER A 102 20.97 -1.96 -5.73
CA SER A 102 22.25 -2.61 -5.56
C SER A 102 22.02 -4.11 -5.55
N ASP A 103 22.98 -4.88 -6.03
CA ASP A 103 22.98 -6.35 -5.96
C ASP A 103 23.48 -6.84 -4.60
N LEU A 104 23.70 -5.93 -3.64
CA LEU A 104 24.15 -6.28 -2.31
C LEU A 104 23.04 -7.02 -1.56
N GLU A 105 23.29 -8.27 -1.27
CA GLU A 105 22.53 -9.08 -0.33
C GLU A 105 23.42 -9.39 0.88
N ALA A 106 22.82 -9.39 2.05
CA ALA A 106 23.48 -9.75 3.28
C ALA A 106 23.04 -11.15 3.73
N ASP A 107 23.98 -11.94 4.25
CA ASP A 107 23.69 -13.29 4.78
C ASP A 107 23.01 -13.25 6.16
N CYS A 108 22.17 -12.26 6.39
CA CYS A 108 21.44 -12.12 7.64
C CYS A 108 20.04 -11.54 7.44
N ILE A 109 19.16 -11.88 8.37
CA ILE A 109 17.82 -11.33 8.50
C ILE A 109 17.79 -10.49 9.79
N CYS A 110 17.11 -9.37 9.74
CA CYS A 110 16.86 -8.53 10.89
C CYS A 110 15.38 -8.18 11.02
N THR A 111 14.97 -7.84 12.22
CA THR A 111 13.63 -7.35 12.49
C THR A 111 13.59 -5.84 12.35
N VAL A 112 12.68 -5.34 11.52
CA VAL A 112 12.28 -3.93 11.51
C VAL A 112 11.04 -3.81 12.38
N GLU A 113 11.20 -3.20 13.56
CA GLU A 113 10.14 -3.13 14.55
C GLU A 113 8.91 -2.41 14.04
N LYS A 114 9.11 -1.38 13.22
CA LYS A 114 7.99 -0.59 12.68
C LYS A 114 8.35 0.07 11.36
N MET A 115 7.46 -0.09 10.39
CA MET A 115 7.38 0.70 9.16
C MET A 115 6.00 1.32 9.07
N SER A 116 5.89 2.60 8.73
CA SER A 116 4.59 3.27 8.65
C SER A 116 4.58 4.31 7.54
N SER A 117 3.43 4.43 6.86
CA SER A 117 3.15 5.49 5.90
C SER A 117 1.68 5.88 5.89
N LEU A 118 1.36 6.94 5.17
CA LEU A 118 0.03 7.49 5.04
C LEU A 118 -0.39 7.50 3.56
N ILE A 119 -1.58 6.99 3.27
CA ILE A 119 -2.23 7.05 1.96
C ILE A 119 -3.42 8.01 2.09
N THR A 120 -3.50 8.99 1.20
CA THR A 120 -4.51 10.05 1.25
C THR A 120 -5.49 9.93 0.08
N ASN A 121 -6.59 10.70 0.13
CA ASN A 121 -7.61 10.78 -0.93
C ASN A 121 -8.42 9.49 -1.13
N LEU A 122 -8.61 8.73 -0.07
CA LEU A 122 -9.52 7.59 -0.07
C LEU A 122 -10.94 8.04 0.30
N GLN A 123 -11.93 7.39 -0.29
CA GLN A 123 -13.34 7.74 -0.06
C GLN A 123 -13.93 6.87 1.05
N GLU A 124 -14.61 7.52 2.00
CA GLU A 124 -15.34 6.81 3.06
C GLU A 124 -16.54 6.06 2.47
N GLY A 125 -16.78 4.86 2.96
CA GLY A 125 -17.86 3.99 2.51
C GLY A 125 -17.52 3.13 1.29
N GLU A 126 -16.43 3.41 0.59
CA GLU A 126 -16.00 2.64 -0.56
C GLU A 126 -15.21 1.39 -0.16
N GLU A 127 -15.33 0.35 -0.97
CA GLU A 127 -14.58 -0.89 -0.81
C GLU A 127 -13.35 -0.88 -1.72
N TYR A 128 -12.20 -1.25 -1.15
CA TYR A 128 -10.93 -1.32 -1.87
C TYR A 128 -10.26 -2.67 -1.68
N THR A 129 -9.65 -3.18 -2.73
CA THR A 129 -8.73 -4.33 -2.68
C THR A 129 -7.32 -3.84 -2.36
N PHE A 130 -6.79 -4.23 -1.21
CA PHE A 130 -5.44 -3.87 -0.77
C PHE A 130 -4.43 -4.91 -1.24
N LYS A 131 -3.48 -4.48 -2.06
CA LYS A 131 -2.37 -5.28 -2.59
C LYS A 131 -1.08 -4.82 -1.94
N TYR A 132 -0.49 -5.68 -1.14
CA TYR A 132 0.73 -5.38 -0.38
C TYR A 132 1.90 -6.22 -0.87
N SER A 133 3.06 -5.59 -1.07
CA SER A 133 4.34 -6.26 -1.19
C SER A 133 5.42 -5.56 -0.38
N CYS A 134 6.34 -6.35 0.15
CA CYS A 134 7.48 -5.87 0.91
C CYS A 134 8.73 -6.60 0.45
N LEU A 135 9.60 -5.90 -0.25
CA LEU A 135 10.74 -6.45 -0.96
C LEU A 135 10.29 -7.60 -1.88
N ASP A 136 10.86 -8.78 -1.73
CA ASP A 136 10.56 -9.95 -2.57
C ASP A 136 9.28 -10.71 -2.16
N ARG A 137 8.60 -10.27 -1.10
CA ARG A 137 7.37 -10.90 -0.61
C ARG A 137 6.14 -10.21 -1.16
N ASN A 138 5.30 -10.98 -1.84
CA ASN A 138 3.97 -10.57 -2.24
C ASN A 138 2.95 -11.24 -1.33
N TYR A 139 2.15 -10.44 -0.64
CA TYR A 139 1.10 -10.93 0.23
C TYR A 139 -0.20 -11.13 -0.54
N LYS A 140 -1.04 -12.04 -0.06
CA LYS A 140 -2.34 -12.28 -0.67
C LYS A 140 -3.22 -11.02 -0.56
N PRO A 141 -3.80 -10.53 -1.68
CA PRO A 141 -4.70 -9.40 -1.64
C PRO A 141 -5.93 -9.66 -0.78
N PHE A 142 -6.44 -8.61 -0.13
CA PHE A 142 -7.65 -8.66 0.67
C PHE A 142 -8.48 -7.39 0.50
N THR A 143 -9.77 -7.47 0.79
CA THR A 143 -10.72 -6.39 0.59
C THR A 143 -11.10 -5.73 1.90
N LEU A 144 -11.24 -4.41 1.87
CA LEU A 144 -11.60 -3.56 3.01
C LEU A 144 -12.61 -2.50 2.62
N THR A 145 -13.63 -2.29 3.45
CA THR A 145 -14.52 -1.13 3.33
C THR A 145 -14.05 -0.05 4.29
N PHE A 146 -13.75 1.15 3.77
CA PHE A 146 -13.24 2.25 4.60
C PHE A 146 -14.36 3.02 5.29
N ASN A 147 -14.67 2.60 6.49
CA ASN A 147 -15.58 3.31 7.38
C ASN A 147 -14.80 4.12 8.41
N LYS A 148 -15.36 5.22 8.88
CA LYS A 148 -14.76 6.05 9.92
C LYS A 148 -14.39 5.23 11.14
N GLY A 149 -13.13 5.31 11.54
CA GLY A 149 -12.60 4.57 12.69
C GLY A 149 -12.24 3.12 12.38
N LEU A 150 -12.18 2.70 11.10
CA LEU A 150 -11.69 1.38 10.74
C LEU A 150 -10.29 1.16 11.34
N LEU A 151 -10.16 0.08 12.07
CA LEU A 151 -8.90 -0.47 12.54
C LEU A 151 -8.88 -1.97 12.21
N GLN A 152 -8.01 -2.36 11.28
CA GLN A 152 -7.79 -3.74 10.91
C GLN A 152 -6.36 -4.14 11.27
N ILE A 153 -6.21 -5.26 11.97
CA ILE A 153 -4.91 -5.85 12.32
C ILE A 153 -4.88 -7.25 11.72
N ILE A 154 -3.86 -7.52 10.91
CA ILE A 154 -3.71 -8.76 10.16
C ILE A 154 -2.34 -9.33 10.44
N ASP A 155 -2.28 -10.59 10.83
CA ASP A 155 -1.02 -11.34 10.88
C ASP A 155 -0.55 -11.60 9.45
N THR A 156 0.64 -11.12 9.12
CA THR A 156 1.18 -11.25 7.75
C THR A 156 1.46 -12.70 7.36
N ALA A 157 1.55 -13.61 8.32
CA ALA A 157 1.66 -15.05 8.05
C ALA A 157 0.35 -15.64 7.49
N THR A 158 -0.77 -14.93 7.59
CA THR A 158 -2.07 -15.36 7.06
C THR A 158 -2.37 -14.80 5.67
N LEU A 159 -1.55 -13.90 5.16
CA LEU A 159 -1.64 -13.28 3.83
C LEU A 159 -0.71 -14.02 2.81
#